data_626b1419499b435392e7581e173b4e59
#
_entry.id   626b1419499b435392e7581e173b4e59
#
_cell.length_a   1.000
_cell.length_b   1.000
_cell.length_c   1.000
_cell.angle_alpha   90.00
_cell.angle_beta   90.00
_cell.angle_gamma   90.00
#
_symmetry.space_group_name_H-M   'P 1'
#
loop_
_entity.id
_entity.type
_entity.pdbx_description
1 polymer ?
#
loop_
_entity_poly.entity_id
_entity_poly.type
_entity_poly.pdbx_seq_one_letter_code
_entity_poly.pdbx_strand_id
1 'polypeptide(L)'
;MRWTLAAAASIVLGLGCGPADLGTAALRAFGNEPFWNVTVSDTAGIVYQRLGGEEVIFPYQAPRRSADDGTTLLFGPLRTGSGEHEIEMRVSEKGCQDTMADAVHPMRAVVILDGEELMGCARRLDDDPGAELP
;
A
#
# COMPACT_ATOMS: atom_id res chain seq x y z
N MET A 1 27.41 60.67 -12.84
CA MET A 1 26.85 59.49 -13.54
C MET A 1 26.77 58.29 -12.59
N ARG A 2 25.61 57.95 -12.16
CA ARG A 2 25.41 56.80 -11.28
C ARG A 2 24.82 55.69 -12.12
N TRP A 3 25.53 54.60 -12.26
CA TRP A 3 25.09 53.41 -12.91
C TRP A 3 24.50 52.48 -11.82
N THR A 4 23.18 52.33 -11.86
CA THR A 4 22.50 51.37 -11.02
C THR A 4 22.48 50.01 -11.75
N LEU A 5 23.26 49.04 -11.27
CA LEU A 5 23.19 47.66 -11.71
C LEU A 5 21.94 47.03 -11.07
N ALA A 6 20.93 46.79 -11.87
CA ALA A 6 19.80 45.95 -11.46
C ALA A 6 20.23 44.49 -11.48
N ALA A 7 20.37 43.90 -10.31
CA ALA A 7 20.55 42.47 -10.18
C ALA A 7 19.20 41.78 -10.43
N ALA A 8 19.10 41.11 -11.57
CA ALA A 8 17.97 40.23 -11.84
C ALA A 8 18.15 38.94 -11.02
N ALA A 9 17.35 38.80 -9.98
CA ALA A 9 17.26 37.56 -9.24
C ALA A 9 16.47 36.54 -10.06
N SER A 10 17.14 35.61 -10.69
CA SER A 10 16.52 34.46 -11.34
C SER A 10 16.00 33.51 -10.26
N ILE A 11 14.70 33.54 -10.02
CA ILE A 11 14.04 32.53 -9.18
C ILE A 11 13.95 31.27 -10.03
N VAL A 12 14.84 30.32 -9.75
CA VAL A 12 14.71 28.96 -10.27
C VAL A 12 13.61 28.28 -9.46
N LEU A 13 12.40 28.27 -10.01
CA LEU A 13 11.33 27.39 -9.55
C LEU A 13 11.76 25.97 -9.90
N GLY A 14 12.37 25.30 -8.92
CA GLY A 14 12.60 23.87 -9.02
C GLY A 14 11.26 23.16 -9.04
N LEU A 15 10.84 22.71 -10.21
CA LEU A 15 9.78 21.72 -10.35
C LEU A 15 10.36 20.41 -9.80
N GLY A 16 10.19 20.19 -8.49
CA GLY A 16 10.46 18.90 -7.89
C GLY A 16 9.45 17.90 -8.46
N CYS A 17 9.89 17.02 -9.38
CA CYS A 17 9.18 15.78 -9.61
C CYS A 17 9.29 14.96 -8.33
N GLY A 18 8.32 15.13 -7.41
CA GLY A 18 8.15 14.21 -6.30
C GLY A 18 7.92 12.81 -6.85
N PRO A 19 8.38 11.73 -6.15
CA PRO A 19 8.00 10.37 -6.53
C PRO A 19 6.47 10.34 -6.65
N ALA A 20 5.97 9.67 -7.70
CA ALA A 20 4.53 9.47 -7.86
C ALA A 20 3.95 9.04 -6.51
N ASP A 21 2.96 9.78 -6.05
CA ASP A 21 2.40 9.63 -4.72
C ASP A 21 1.71 8.28 -4.58
N LEU A 22 2.49 7.27 -4.25
CA LEU A 22 2.00 5.93 -3.96
C LEU A 22 1.31 5.86 -2.59
N GLY A 23 1.42 6.94 -1.82
CA GLY A 23 0.95 6.99 -0.44
C GLY A 23 -0.55 7.14 -0.26
N THR A 24 -1.29 7.52 -1.31
CA THR A 24 -2.72 7.79 -1.20
C THR A 24 -3.61 6.75 -1.86
N ALA A 25 -3.06 5.89 -2.71
CA ALA A 25 -3.84 4.87 -3.39
C ALA A 25 -4.29 3.79 -2.40
N ALA A 26 -5.60 3.68 -2.21
CA ALA A 26 -6.18 2.60 -1.43
C ALA A 26 -5.98 1.26 -2.15
N LEU A 27 -5.67 0.23 -1.37
CA LEU A 27 -5.27 -1.09 -1.85
C LEU A 27 -5.99 -2.16 -1.04
N ARG A 28 -6.39 -3.23 -1.70
CA ARG A 28 -6.93 -4.42 -1.06
C ARG A 28 -6.14 -5.65 -1.46
N ALA A 29 -5.65 -6.38 -0.46
CA ALA A 29 -5.07 -7.70 -0.60
C ALA A 29 -6.02 -8.74 0.00
N PHE A 30 -6.06 -9.93 -0.56
CA PHE A 30 -6.99 -10.98 -0.12
C PHE A 30 -6.50 -12.36 -0.51
N GLY A 31 -6.94 -13.35 0.23
CA GLY A 31 -6.67 -14.77 -0.02
C GLY A 31 -7.85 -15.64 0.36
N ASN A 32 -7.84 -16.89 -0.12
CA ASN A 32 -8.99 -17.79 -0.03
C ASN A 32 -8.79 -18.96 0.96
N GLU A 33 -7.54 -19.29 1.31
CA GLU A 33 -7.28 -20.41 2.22
C GLU A 33 -6.20 -20.05 3.26
N PRO A 34 -6.61 -19.62 4.44
CA PRO A 34 -7.96 -19.26 4.89
C PRO A 34 -8.46 -17.97 4.21
N PHE A 35 -9.75 -17.69 4.27
CA PHE A 35 -10.29 -16.41 3.78
C PHE A 35 -9.82 -15.26 4.66
N TRP A 36 -9.07 -14.35 4.07
CA TRP A 36 -8.57 -13.15 4.71
C TRP A 36 -8.56 -11.99 3.74
N ASN A 37 -8.60 -10.78 4.26
CA ASN A 37 -8.31 -9.58 3.48
C ASN A 37 -7.59 -8.53 4.32
N VAL A 38 -6.83 -7.68 3.64
CA VAL A 38 -6.18 -6.49 4.19
C VAL A 38 -6.54 -5.31 3.32
N THR A 39 -7.12 -4.30 3.91
CA THR A 39 -7.39 -3.03 3.24
C THR A 39 -6.40 -1.98 3.73
N VAL A 40 -5.76 -1.30 2.81
CA VAL A 40 -4.83 -0.19 3.11
C VAL A 40 -5.46 1.10 2.65
N SER A 41 -5.63 2.05 3.55
CA SER A 41 -6.04 3.42 3.23
C SER A 41 -5.44 4.41 4.22
N ASP A 42 -5.22 5.63 3.77
CA ASP A 42 -4.68 6.70 4.62
C ASP A 42 -5.69 7.16 5.69
N THR A 43 -6.98 6.92 5.48
CA THR A 43 -8.05 7.29 6.41
C THR A 43 -8.33 6.23 7.46
N ALA A 44 -8.37 4.95 7.08
CA ALA A 44 -8.71 3.84 7.98
C ALA A 44 -7.49 3.09 8.53
N GLY A 45 -6.30 3.31 7.96
CA GLY A 45 -5.10 2.56 8.31
C GLY A 45 -4.98 1.27 7.51
N ILE A 46 -4.31 0.29 8.09
CA ILE A 46 -4.17 -1.06 7.53
C ILE A 46 -5.07 -1.98 8.36
N VAL A 47 -6.13 -2.47 7.74
CA VAL A 47 -7.19 -3.23 8.39
C VAL A 47 -7.13 -4.67 7.91
N TYR A 48 -6.79 -5.58 8.81
CA TYR A 48 -6.80 -7.02 8.56
C TYR A 48 -8.11 -7.64 9.06
N GLN A 49 -8.71 -8.47 8.23
CA GLN A 49 -9.91 -9.24 8.57
C GLN A 49 -9.74 -10.70 8.14
N ARG A 50 -10.21 -11.60 8.99
CA ARG A 50 -10.34 -13.04 8.68
C ARG A 50 -11.80 -13.43 8.80
N LEU A 51 -12.29 -14.28 7.91
CA LEU A 51 -13.66 -14.77 7.98
C LEU A 51 -13.94 -15.42 9.34
N GLY A 52 -14.93 -14.89 10.05
CA GLY A 52 -15.30 -15.36 11.40
C GLY A 52 -14.35 -14.91 12.50
N GLY A 53 -13.34 -14.12 12.19
CA GLY A 53 -12.37 -13.55 13.13
C GLY A 53 -12.59 -12.09 13.44
N GLU A 54 -11.81 -11.58 14.37
CA GLU A 54 -11.81 -10.17 14.71
C GLU A 54 -11.07 -9.36 13.65
N GLU A 55 -11.45 -8.10 13.55
CA GLU A 55 -10.75 -7.09 12.77
C GLU A 55 -9.53 -6.59 13.56
N VAL A 56 -8.37 -6.52 12.91
CA VAL A 56 -7.14 -6.00 13.50
C VAL A 56 -6.72 -4.76 12.73
N ILE A 57 -6.56 -3.63 13.43
CA ILE A 57 -6.26 -2.34 12.83
C ILE A 57 -4.85 -1.92 13.20
N PHE A 58 -4.05 -1.63 12.16
CA PHE A 58 -2.70 -1.09 12.28
C PHE A 58 -2.70 0.38 11.84
N PRO A 59 -1.81 1.22 12.38
CA PRO A 59 -1.68 2.59 11.92
C PRO A 59 -1.25 2.62 10.45
N TYR A 60 -1.75 3.61 9.70
CA TYR A 60 -1.32 3.79 8.32
C TYR A 60 0.17 4.13 8.25
N GLN A 61 0.85 3.49 7.33
CA GLN A 61 2.19 3.86 6.90
C GLN A 61 2.26 3.73 5.38
N ALA A 62 2.80 4.76 4.73
CA ALA A 62 3.03 4.72 3.30
C ALA A 62 3.98 3.56 2.93
N PRO A 63 3.74 2.85 1.83
CA PRO A 63 4.62 1.78 1.40
C PRO A 63 5.98 2.31 1.00
N ARG A 64 6.99 1.47 1.18
CA ARG A 64 8.33 1.67 0.63
C ARG A 64 8.46 0.81 -0.63
N ARG A 65 9.29 1.24 -1.57
CA ARG A 65 9.68 0.38 -2.69
C ARG A 65 10.84 -0.51 -2.28
N SER A 66 10.78 -1.78 -2.70
CA SER A 66 11.90 -2.70 -2.53
C SER A 66 13.14 -2.19 -3.28
N ALA A 67 14.31 -2.23 -2.63
CA ALA A 67 15.58 -1.90 -3.25
C ALA A 67 16.01 -2.95 -4.30
N ASP A 68 15.48 -4.17 -4.21
CA ASP A 68 15.87 -5.29 -5.09
C ASP A 68 15.33 -5.13 -6.50
N ASP A 69 14.07 -4.69 -6.64
CA ASP A 69 13.40 -4.57 -7.95
C ASP A 69 12.82 -3.18 -8.24
N GLY A 70 12.75 -2.31 -7.23
CA GLY A 70 12.19 -0.96 -7.36
C GLY A 70 10.68 -0.91 -7.60
N THR A 71 10.00 -2.05 -7.66
CA THR A 71 8.57 -2.15 -8.01
C THR A 71 7.72 -2.77 -6.92
N THR A 72 8.25 -3.71 -6.15
CA THR A 72 7.52 -4.32 -5.03
C THR A 72 7.30 -3.30 -3.92
N LEU A 73 6.05 -3.18 -3.49
CA LEU A 73 5.66 -2.33 -2.37
C LEU A 73 5.81 -3.10 -1.07
N LEU A 74 6.47 -2.47 -0.10
CA LEU A 74 6.72 -3.03 1.23
C LEU A 74 5.96 -2.21 2.27
N PHE A 75 5.11 -2.87 3.04
CA PHE A 75 4.38 -2.29 4.17
C PHE A 75 4.89 -2.92 5.47
N GLY A 76 5.20 -2.09 6.45
CA GLY A 76 5.64 -2.56 7.75
C GLY A 76 7.12 -2.96 7.83
N PRO A 77 7.50 -3.66 8.91
CA PRO A 77 6.62 -4.18 9.96
C PRO A 77 5.93 -3.09 10.79
N LEU A 78 4.65 -3.31 11.10
CA LEU A 78 3.81 -2.42 11.88
C LEU A 78 3.19 -3.17 13.05
N ARG A 79 3.00 -2.47 14.17
CA ARG A 79 2.32 -3.01 15.34
C ARG A 79 1.00 -2.28 15.58
N THR A 80 0.04 -2.99 16.14
CA THR A 80 -1.17 -2.38 16.69
C THR A 80 -0.81 -1.41 17.82
N GLY A 81 -1.70 -0.48 18.14
CA GLY A 81 -1.49 0.46 19.24
C GLY A 81 -1.27 -0.23 20.60
N SER A 82 -1.85 -1.42 20.81
CA SER A 82 -1.61 -2.24 21.99
C SER A 82 -0.30 -3.05 21.95
N GLY A 83 0.32 -3.17 20.76
CA GLY A 83 1.51 -3.99 20.52
C GLY A 83 1.25 -5.49 20.45
N GLU A 84 -0.02 -5.93 20.48
CA GLU A 84 -0.38 -7.36 20.48
C GLU A 84 -0.19 -8.04 19.13
N HIS A 85 -0.32 -7.29 18.03
CA HIS A 85 -0.20 -7.83 16.68
C HIS A 85 0.83 -7.09 15.86
N GLU A 86 1.49 -7.82 14.97
CA GLU A 86 2.46 -7.29 14.02
C GLU A 86 2.11 -7.75 12.61
N ILE A 87 2.15 -6.83 11.65
CA ILE A 87 1.90 -7.12 10.24
C ILE A 87 3.05 -6.62 9.37
N GLU A 88 3.39 -7.41 8.37
CA GLU A 88 4.24 -7.04 7.25
C GLU A 88 3.56 -7.49 5.97
N MET A 89 3.60 -6.68 4.91
CA MET A 89 3.01 -7.04 3.63
C MET A 89 3.90 -6.64 2.47
N ARG A 90 3.97 -7.51 1.47
CA ARG A 90 4.65 -7.27 0.20
C ARG A 90 3.65 -7.39 -0.93
N VAL A 91 3.61 -6.40 -1.79
CA VAL A 91 2.72 -6.39 -2.96
C VAL A 91 3.56 -6.18 -4.20
N SER A 92 3.55 -7.18 -5.09
CA SER A 92 4.28 -7.15 -6.35
C SER A 92 3.35 -7.01 -7.54
N GLU A 93 3.79 -6.30 -8.59
CA GLU A 93 3.06 -6.13 -9.85
C GLU A 93 3.18 -7.38 -10.74
N LYS A 94 2.90 -8.53 -10.17
CA LYS A 94 2.84 -9.82 -10.90
C LYS A 94 1.39 -10.25 -10.96
N GLY A 95 0.93 -10.63 -12.14
CA GLY A 95 -0.41 -11.17 -12.30
C GLY A 95 -0.69 -12.28 -11.28
N CYS A 96 -1.87 -12.25 -10.68
CA CYS A 96 -2.30 -13.19 -9.66
C CYS A 96 -3.66 -13.77 -10.03
N GLN A 97 -3.75 -15.08 -10.15
CA GLN A 97 -5.02 -15.75 -10.44
C GLN A 97 -5.72 -16.11 -9.14
N ASP A 98 -6.95 -15.61 -8.98
CA ASP A 98 -7.87 -16.06 -7.95
C ASP A 98 -8.60 -17.31 -8.44
N THR A 99 -8.23 -18.46 -7.91
CA THR A 99 -8.79 -19.75 -8.33
C THR A 99 -10.24 -19.94 -7.91
N MET A 100 -10.71 -19.23 -6.88
CA MET A 100 -12.09 -19.32 -6.40
C MET A 100 -13.07 -18.52 -7.24
N ALA A 101 -12.66 -17.38 -7.76
CA ALA A 101 -13.49 -16.52 -8.60
C ALA A 101 -13.15 -16.61 -10.08
N ASP A 102 -12.19 -17.43 -10.48
CA ASP A 102 -11.66 -17.55 -11.85
C ASP A 102 -11.28 -16.18 -12.45
N ALA A 103 -10.77 -15.30 -11.60
CA ALA A 103 -10.39 -13.93 -11.95
C ALA A 103 -8.88 -13.74 -11.89
N VAL A 104 -8.37 -12.87 -12.77
CA VAL A 104 -6.97 -12.45 -12.76
C VAL A 104 -6.88 -11.05 -12.17
N HIS A 105 -6.05 -10.90 -11.14
CA HIS A 105 -5.76 -9.62 -10.50
C HIS A 105 -4.38 -9.10 -10.89
N PRO A 106 -4.17 -7.77 -10.90
CA PRO A 106 -2.92 -7.19 -11.39
C PRO A 106 -1.72 -7.42 -10.47
N MET A 107 -1.96 -7.70 -9.19
CA MET A 107 -0.91 -7.79 -8.19
C MET A 107 -1.02 -9.05 -7.33
N ARG A 108 0.12 -9.47 -6.82
CA ARG A 108 0.27 -10.55 -5.85
C ARG A 108 0.65 -9.99 -4.48
N ALA A 109 0.07 -10.54 -3.43
CA ALA A 109 0.34 -10.14 -2.06
C ALA A 109 0.86 -11.29 -1.21
N VAL A 110 1.81 -10.98 -0.34
CA VAL A 110 2.26 -11.84 0.76
C VAL A 110 2.11 -11.04 2.04
N VAL A 111 1.32 -11.55 2.97
CA VAL A 111 1.09 -10.94 4.28
C VAL A 111 1.68 -11.84 5.35
N ILE A 112 2.45 -11.26 6.25
CA ILE A 112 2.96 -11.94 7.44
C ILE A 112 2.28 -11.29 8.65
N LEU A 113 1.36 -12.02 9.26
CA LEU A 113 0.65 -11.60 10.46
C LEU A 113 1.09 -12.46 11.64
N ASP A 114 1.69 -11.85 12.66
CA ASP A 114 2.18 -12.55 13.86
C ASP A 114 3.04 -13.79 13.53
N GLY A 115 3.85 -13.69 12.45
CA GLY A 115 4.71 -14.77 11.97
C GLY A 115 4.02 -15.75 11.02
N GLU A 116 2.72 -15.71 10.84
CA GLU A 116 1.99 -16.53 9.87
C GLU A 116 2.04 -15.89 8.47
N GLU A 117 2.56 -16.61 7.50
CA GLU A 117 2.60 -16.16 6.10
C GLU A 117 1.32 -16.54 5.37
N LEU A 118 0.68 -15.52 4.79
CA LEU A 118 -0.54 -15.63 4.00
C LEU A 118 -0.27 -15.13 2.58
N MET A 119 -0.65 -15.92 1.58
CA MET A 119 -0.44 -15.57 0.18
C MET A 119 -1.78 -15.34 -0.52
N GLY A 120 -1.81 -14.37 -1.42
CA GLY A 120 -3.01 -14.04 -2.17
C GLY A 120 -2.76 -13.03 -3.27
N CYS A 121 -3.82 -12.39 -3.70
CA CYS A 121 -3.82 -11.36 -4.73
C CYS A 121 -4.03 -9.98 -4.12
N ALA A 122 -3.74 -8.95 -4.90
CA ALA A 122 -4.03 -7.57 -4.53
C ALA A 122 -4.51 -6.76 -5.74
N ARG A 123 -5.25 -5.70 -5.45
CA ARG A 123 -5.72 -4.73 -6.43
C ARG A 123 -5.83 -3.35 -5.80
N ARG A 124 -5.79 -2.32 -6.64
CA ARG A 124 -6.12 -0.96 -6.20
C ARG A 124 -7.62 -0.82 -6.10
N LEU A 125 -8.09 -0.14 -5.08
CA LEU A 125 -9.53 0.09 -4.91
C LEU A 125 -10.07 1.11 -5.93
N ASP A 126 -9.22 1.99 -6.44
CA ASP A 126 -9.58 2.94 -7.49
C ASP A 126 -9.91 2.27 -8.84
N ASP A 127 -9.39 1.06 -9.07
CA ASP A 127 -9.63 0.28 -10.28
C ASP A 127 -10.96 -0.50 -10.22
N ASP A 128 -11.62 -0.49 -9.08
CA ASP A 128 -12.89 -1.19 -8.86
C ASP A 128 -14.02 -0.20 -8.55
N PRO A 129 -14.85 0.15 -9.55
CA PRO A 129 -15.94 1.12 -9.37
C PRO A 129 -17.02 0.67 -8.39
N GLY A 130 -17.01 -0.58 -7.96
CA GLY A 130 -17.92 -1.14 -6.96
C GLY A 130 -17.31 -1.35 -5.58
N ALA A 131 -16.04 -1.03 -5.38
CA ALA A 131 -15.39 -1.19 -4.09
C ALA A 131 -15.77 -0.06 -3.14
N GLU A 132 -16.55 -0.40 -2.13
CA GLU A 132 -16.77 0.51 -0.99
C GLU A 132 -15.55 0.46 -0.06
N LEU A 133 -15.02 1.64 0.28
CA LEU A 133 -14.06 1.77 1.36
C LEU A 133 -14.77 1.47 2.69
N PRO A 134 -14.14 0.74 3.59
CA PRO A 134 -14.69 0.51 4.92
C PRO A 134 -14.84 1.81 5.71
#